data_7d494fc39ad61d15076c4e896589e2ad
#
_entry.id   7d494fc39ad61d15076c4e896589e2ad
#
_cell.length_a   1.000
_cell.length_b   1.000
_cell.length_c   1.000
_cell.angle_alpha   90.00
_cell.angle_beta   90.00
_cell.angle_gamma   90.00
#
_symmetry.space_group_name_H-M   'P 1'
#
loop_
_entity.id
_entity.type
_entity.pdbx_description
1 polymer ?
#
loop_
_entity_poly.entity_id
_entity_poly.type
_entity_poly.pdbx_seq_one_letter_code
_entity_poly.pdbx_strand_id
1 'polypeptide(L)'
;MGGSEPNRRDAEAGVTLVEILVVLSIIAITTGAAMLRLGLGRSEDDFGVAVQRLALAVTSASDAALQTGQDRQLQLGPLGYRFVSARDTTGPPWQSIAGLSFLPVAGQDAVLRLSADGASAPFDLRLASAGQTLFLRFDGLKARVETTP
;
A
#
# COMPACT_ATOMS: atom_id res chain seq x y z
N MET A 1 75.11 -17.61 5.87
CA MET A 1 74.24 -16.46 5.68
C MET A 1 73.26 -16.82 4.57
N GLY A 2 72.09 -17.37 4.91
CA GLY A 2 71.04 -17.70 3.93
C GLY A 2 69.97 -16.61 3.97
N GLY A 3 70.01 -15.77 2.95
CA GLY A 3 68.95 -14.79 2.76
C GLY A 3 67.68 -15.48 2.23
N SER A 4 66.61 -15.51 3.03
CA SER A 4 65.32 -15.97 2.59
C SER A 4 64.71 -14.89 1.67
N GLU A 5 64.66 -15.16 0.36
CA GLU A 5 63.88 -14.32 -0.56
C GLU A 5 62.40 -14.43 -0.22
N PRO A 6 61.70 -13.33 -0.04
CA PRO A 6 60.25 -13.36 0.15
C PRO A 6 59.60 -13.93 -1.11
N ASN A 7 58.76 -14.93 -0.90
CA ASN A 7 58.07 -15.68 -1.94
C ASN A 7 57.12 -14.75 -2.72
N ARG A 8 57.49 -14.38 -3.95
CA ARG A 8 56.66 -13.51 -4.84
C ARG A 8 55.21 -13.97 -4.99
N ARG A 9 54.96 -15.27 -4.80
CA ARG A 9 53.61 -15.87 -4.90
C ARG A 9 52.65 -15.40 -3.82
N ASP A 10 53.18 -15.07 -2.64
CA ASP A 10 52.31 -14.60 -1.51
C ASP A 10 51.87 -13.15 -1.71
N ALA A 11 52.67 -12.33 -2.40
CA ALA A 11 52.31 -10.96 -2.74
C ALA A 11 51.26 -10.89 -3.86
N GLU A 12 51.29 -11.79 -4.83
CA GLU A 12 50.29 -11.85 -5.91
C GLU A 12 48.94 -12.40 -5.38
N ALA A 13 48.95 -13.35 -4.46
CA ALA A 13 47.74 -13.87 -3.84
C ALA A 13 47.04 -12.82 -2.99
N GLY A 14 47.76 -11.91 -2.33
CA GLY A 14 47.20 -10.82 -1.55
C GLY A 14 46.51 -9.75 -2.41
N VAL A 15 47.06 -9.44 -3.58
CA VAL A 15 46.50 -8.47 -4.53
C VAL A 15 45.18 -8.98 -5.10
N THR A 16 45.06 -10.24 -5.50
CA THR A 16 43.85 -10.83 -6.03
C THR A 16 42.73 -10.88 -4.99
N LEU A 17 43.05 -11.14 -3.72
CA LEU A 17 42.05 -11.19 -2.64
C LEU A 17 41.47 -9.79 -2.35
N VAL A 18 42.29 -8.76 -2.34
CA VAL A 18 41.85 -7.36 -2.19
C VAL A 18 41.01 -6.92 -3.40
N GLU A 19 41.39 -7.29 -4.61
CA GLU A 19 40.64 -6.97 -5.82
C GLU A 19 39.23 -7.56 -5.81
N ILE A 20 39.08 -8.83 -5.44
CA ILE A 20 37.79 -9.48 -5.32
C ILE A 20 36.97 -8.81 -4.21
N LEU A 21 37.57 -8.44 -3.09
CA LEU A 21 36.89 -7.78 -1.99
C LEU A 21 36.36 -6.40 -2.40
N VAL A 22 37.12 -5.63 -3.17
CA VAL A 22 36.70 -4.33 -3.71
C VAL A 22 35.56 -4.52 -4.70
N VAL A 23 35.66 -5.48 -5.63
CA VAL A 23 34.59 -5.76 -6.61
C VAL A 23 33.29 -6.17 -5.90
N LEU A 24 33.37 -7.06 -4.94
CA LEU A 24 32.17 -7.47 -4.14
C LEU A 24 31.59 -6.30 -3.35
N SER A 25 32.42 -5.40 -2.82
CA SER A 25 31.97 -4.20 -2.11
C SER A 25 31.20 -3.24 -3.04
N ILE A 26 31.70 -3.03 -4.25
CA ILE A 26 31.04 -2.19 -5.26
C ILE A 26 29.71 -2.81 -5.67
N ILE A 27 29.68 -4.12 -5.91
CA ILE A 27 28.44 -4.84 -6.25
C ILE A 27 27.42 -4.74 -5.10
N ALA A 28 27.84 -4.92 -3.85
CA ALA A 28 26.97 -4.83 -2.69
C ALA A 28 26.39 -3.41 -2.55
N ILE A 29 27.19 -2.37 -2.70
CA ILE A 29 26.75 -0.97 -2.61
C ILE A 29 25.78 -0.64 -3.75
N THR A 30 26.10 -1.01 -4.99
CA THR A 30 25.25 -0.73 -6.15
C THR A 30 23.93 -1.48 -6.09
N THR A 31 23.96 -2.75 -5.67
CA THR A 31 22.75 -3.56 -5.49
C THR A 31 21.90 -3.02 -4.35
N GLY A 32 22.50 -2.63 -3.24
CA GLY A 32 21.80 -2.02 -2.11
C GLY A 32 21.12 -0.69 -2.49
N ALA A 33 21.83 0.16 -3.24
CA ALA A 33 21.26 1.42 -3.73
C ALA A 33 20.11 1.21 -4.74
N ALA A 34 20.22 0.19 -5.59
CA ALA A 34 19.15 -0.18 -6.53
C ALA A 34 17.92 -0.70 -5.80
N MET A 35 18.08 -1.55 -4.78
CA MET A 35 16.96 -2.03 -3.96
C MET A 35 16.26 -0.91 -3.21
N LEU A 36 17.02 0.06 -2.70
CA LEU A 36 16.44 1.22 -2.02
C LEU A 36 15.57 2.06 -2.97
N ARG A 37 16.02 2.28 -4.21
CA ARG A 37 15.25 3.00 -5.23
C ARG A 37 14.00 2.25 -5.68
N LEU A 38 14.08 0.94 -5.83
CA LEU A 38 12.94 0.09 -6.17
C LEU A 38 11.91 0.03 -5.03
N GLY A 39 12.36 0.10 -3.77
CA GLY A 39 11.49 0.14 -2.59
C GLY A 39 10.71 1.46 -2.46
N LEU A 40 11.34 2.59 -2.78
CA LEU A 40 10.72 3.92 -2.69
C LEU A 40 9.71 4.18 -3.83
N GLY A 41 9.94 3.63 -5.03
CA GLY A 41 8.99 3.74 -6.15
C GLY A 41 7.75 2.86 -5.98
N ARG A 42 7.87 1.71 -5.33
CA ARG A 42 6.73 0.83 -5.07
C ARG A 42 5.68 1.41 -4.12
N SER A 43 6.08 2.24 -3.17
CA SER A 43 5.14 2.81 -2.20
C SER A 43 4.13 3.77 -2.84
N GLU A 44 4.49 4.49 -3.89
CA GLU A 44 3.61 5.45 -4.56
C GLU A 44 2.64 4.74 -5.51
N ASP A 45 3.14 3.82 -6.31
CA ASP A 45 2.31 3.01 -7.22
C ASP A 45 1.37 2.09 -6.42
N ASP A 46 1.85 1.51 -5.31
CA ASP A 46 1.06 0.65 -4.42
C ASP A 46 -0.09 1.42 -3.76
N PHE A 47 0.10 2.70 -3.41
CA PHE A 47 -0.96 3.53 -2.81
C PHE A 47 -2.09 3.80 -3.80
N GLY A 48 -1.78 4.24 -5.01
CA GLY A 48 -2.77 4.48 -6.06
C GLY A 48 -3.58 3.22 -6.40
N VAL A 49 -2.89 2.09 -6.54
CA VAL A 49 -3.52 0.79 -6.77
C VAL A 49 -4.40 0.36 -5.59
N ALA A 50 -3.97 0.61 -4.36
CA ALA A 50 -4.73 0.28 -3.16
C ALA A 50 -6.01 1.11 -3.06
N VAL A 51 -5.95 2.40 -3.37
CA VAL A 51 -7.13 3.29 -3.40
C VAL A 51 -8.10 2.89 -4.52
N GLN A 52 -7.60 2.51 -5.70
CA GLN A 52 -8.45 1.98 -6.78
C GLN A 52 -9.14 0.66 -6.39
N ARG A 53 -8.43 -0.24 -5.71
CA ARG A 53 -9.04 -1.47 -5.18
C ARG A 53 -10.15 -1.17 -4.17
N LEU A 54 -9.94 -0.19 -3.30
CA LEU A 54 -10.98 0.25 -2.37
C LEU A 54 -12.19 0.81 -3.12
N ALA A 55 -12.00 1.64 -4.16
CA ALA A 55 -13.08 2.18 -4.97
C ALA A 55 -13.90 1.06 -5.66
N LEU A 56 -13.22 0.07 -6.23
CA LEU A 56 -13.87 -1.11 -6.80
C LEU A 56 -14.61 -1.92 -5.74
N ALA A 57 -14.05 -2.09 -4.56
CA ALA A 57 -14.69 -2.80 -3.46
C ALA A 57 -15.95 -2.09 -2.96
N VAL A 58 -15.92 -0.75 -2.86
CA VAL A 58 -17.10 0.06 -2.51
C VAL A 58 -18.20 -0.09 -3.56
N THR A 59 -17.85 0.03 -4.85
CA THR A 59 -18.81 -0.15 -5.95
C THR A 59 -19.41 -1.56 -5.92
N SER A 60 -18.57 -2.59 -5.79
CA SER A 60 -19.04 -3.99 -5.70
C SER A 60 -19.94 -4.24 -4.47
N ALA A 61 -19.64 -3.60 -3.33
CA ALA A 61 -20.46 -3.71 -2.14
C ALA A 61 -21.82 -3.00 -2.30
N SER A 62 -21.86 -1.88 -3.03
CA SER A 62 -23.09 -1.18 -3.40
C SER A 62 -23.96 -2.05 -4.32
N ASP A 63 -23.36 -2.61 -5.38
CA ASP A 63 -24.05 -3.53 -6.29
C ASP A 63 -24.59 -4.76 -5.55
N ALA A 64 -23.80 -5.32 -4.64
CA ALA A 64 -24.24 -6.45 -3.83
C ALA A 64 -25.35 -6.09 -2.85
N ALA A 65 -25.40 -4.87 -2.32
CA ALA A 65 -26.53 -4.39 -1.49
C ALA A 65 -27.82 -4.34 -2.30
N LEU A 66 -27.75 -3.80 -3.53
CA LEU A 66 -28.89 -3.75 -4.45
C LEU A 66 -29.39 -5.15 -4.83
N GLN A 67 -28.46 -6.06 -5.17
CA GLN A 67 -28.81 -7.42 -5.59
C GLN A 67 -29.41 -8.28 -4.47
N THR A 68 -28.89 -8.13 -3.25
CA THR A 68 -29.33 -8.94 -2.10
C THR A 68 -30.48 -8.32 -1.32
N GLY A 69 -30.83 -7.07 -1.58
CA GLY A 69 -31.81 -6.32 -0.79
C GLY A 69 -31.38 -6.11 0.66
N GLN A 70 -30.07 -6.12 0.93
CA GLN A 70 -29.53 -5.95 2.27
C GLN A 70 -28.54 -4.79 2.32
N ASP A 71 -28.80 -3.86 3.23
CA ASP A 71 -27.87 -2.76 3.48
C ASP A 71 -26.51 -3.29 3.92
N ARG A 72 -25.46 -2.63 3.42
CA ARG A 72 -24.08 -2.85 3.82
C ARG A 72 -23.49 -1.60 4.44
N GLN A 73 -22.48 -1.78 5.25
CA GLN A 73 -21.75 -0.69 5.88
C GLN A 73 -20.26 -0.86 5.59
N LEU A 74 -19.64 0.19 5.08
CA LEU A 74 -18.20 0.31 5.02
C LEU A 74 -17.75 0.86 6.37
N GLN A 75 -16.95 0.09 7.10
CA GLN A 75 -16.30 0.50 8.32
C GLN A 75 -14.83 0.78 8.03
N LEU A 76 -14.35 1.95 8.45
CA LEU A 76 -12.98 2.38 8.35
C LEU A 76 -12.34 2.38 9.74
N GLY A 77 -11.13 1.90 9.85
CA GLY A 77 -10.42 1.84 11.12
C GLY A 77 -8.89 1.83 10.94
N PRO A 78 -8.15 1.85 12.04
CA PRO A 78 -6.68 1.90 11.99
C PRO A 78 -6.06 0.66 11.35
N LEU A 79 -6.79 -0.46 11.30
CA LEU A 79 -6.33 -1.71 10.70
C LEU A 79 -6.69 -1.83 9.20
N GLY A 80 -7.44 -0.88 8.66
CA GLY A 80 -7.90 -0.90 7.27
C GLY A 80 -9.40 -0.66 7.14
N TYR A 81 -10.05 -1.39 6.26
CA TYR A 81 -11.49 -1.31 6.04
C TYR A 81 -12.14 -2.70 6.05
N ARG A 82 -13.45 -2.72 6.27
CA ARG A 82 -14.27 -3.91 6.11
C ARG A 82 -15.69 -3.54 5.71
N PHE A 83 -16.37 -4.48 5.04
CA PHE A 83 -17.80 -4.36 4.77
C PHE A 83 -18.57 -5.31 5.68
N VAL A 84 -19.54 -4.78 6.38
CA VAL A 84 -20.43 -5.56 7.26
C VAL A 84 -21.86 -5.44 6.76
N SER A 85 -22.66 -6.47 6.98
CA SER A 85 -24.11 -6.37 6.81
C SER A 85 -24.70 -5.63 7.99
N ALA A 86 -25.81 -4.89 7.77
CA ALA A 86 -26.52 -4.22 8.87
C ALA A 86 -27.03 -5.21 9.94
N ARG A 87 -27.18 -6.50 9.60
CA ARG A 87 -27.63 -7.57 10.49
C ARG A 87 -26.50 -8.33 11.18
N ASP A 88 -25.28 -8.30 10.62
CA ASP A 88 -24.11 -9.02 11.14
C ASP A 88 -22.94 -8.06 11.33
N THR A 89 -22.80 -7.60 12.56
CA THR A 89 -21.73 -6.68 12.95
C THR A 89 -20.39 -7.37 13.18
N THR A 90 -20.35 -8.70 13.19
CA THR A 90 -19.11 -9.47 13.39
C THR A 90 -18.23 -9.38 12.17
N GLY A 91 -18.78 -9.31 10.97
CA GLY A 91 -18.14 -9.02 9.69
C GLY A 91 -16.88 -9.83 9.35
N PRO A 92 -16.43 -9.76 8.11
CA PRO A 92 -15.16 -10.36 7.69
C PRO A 92 -13.96 -9.68 8.37
N PRO A 93 -12.78 -10.32 8.37
CA PRO A 93 -11.57 -9.71 8.88
C PRO A 93 -11.26 -8.39 8.18
N TRP A 94 -10.59 -7.47 8.89
CA TRP A 94 -10.17 -6.20 8.35
C TRP A 94 -9.24 -6.40 7.14
N GLN A 95 -9.52 -5.69 6.06
CA GLN A 95 -8.66 -5.66 4.89
C GLN A 95 -7.67 -4.50 5.07
N SER A 96 -6.42 -4.85 5.32
CA SER A 96 -5.34 -3.87 5.43
C SER A 96 -5.02 -3.29 4.05
N ILE A 97 -4.84 -1.98 4.01
CA ILE A 97 -4.23 -1.31 2.86
C ILE A 97 -2.87 -0.81 3.33
N ALA A 98 -1.81 -1.41 2.81
CA ALA A 98 -0.45 -1.08 3.19
C ALA A 98 -0.15 0.41 2.98
N GLY A 99 0.34 1.08 4.02
CA GLY A 99 0.72 2.49 3.97
C GLY A 99 -0.44 3.49 4.04
N LEU A 100 -1.70 3.04 4.18
CA LEU A 100 -2.85 3.91 4.24
C LEU A 100 -3.18 4.27 5.70
N SER A 101 -3.10 5.54 6.01
CA SER A 101 -3.71 6.10 7.21
C SER A 101 -5.06 6.69 6.84
N PHE A 102 -6.14 6.11 7.35
CA PHE A 102 -7.45 6.74 7.26
C PHE A 102 -7.45 7.93 8.21
N LEU A 103 -7.45 9.12 7.66
CA LEU A 103 -7.73 10.34 8.40
C LEU A 103 -9.21 10.62 8.22
N PRO A 104 -10.05 10.37 9.22
CA PRO A 104 -11.44 10.79 9.14
C PRO A 104 -11.45 12.31 8.95
N VAL A 105 -12.10 12.77 7.89
CA VAL A 105 -12.39 14.20 7.74
C VAL A 105 -13.29 14.58 8.93
N ALA A 106 -12.94 15.66 9.62
CA ALA A 106 -13.70 16.11 10.79
C ALA A 106 -15.20 16.21 10.43
N GLY A 107 -16.04 15.44 11.12
CA GLY A 107 -17.49 15.40 10.91
C GLY A 107 -17.98 14.25 10.01
N GLN A 108 -17.12 13.36 9.52
CA GLN A 108 -17.56 12.14 8.83
C GLN A 108 -17.51 10.93 9.78
N ASP A 109 -18.59 10.19 9.80
CA ASP A 109 -18.67 8.92 10.53
C ASP A 109 -17.65 7.93 9.92
N ALA A 110 -16.98 7.19 10.78
CA ALA A 110 -16.11 6.07 10.37
C ALA A 110 -16.91 4.89 9.76
N VAL A 111 -18.23 5.05 9.64
CA VAL A 111 -19.18 4.07 9.12
C VAL A 111 -20.02 4.71 8.02
N LEU A 112 -19.86 4.20 6.80
CA LEU A 112 -20.58 4.67 5.62
C LEU A 112 -21.60 3.62 5.20
N ARG A 113 -22.85 4.03 5.01
CA ARG A 113 -23.95 3.11 4.68
C ARG A 113 -24.16 3.02 3.16
N LEU A 114 -24.21 1.81 2.67
CA LEU A 114 -24.59 1.45 1.30
C LEU A 114 -25.98 0.82 1.34
N SER A 115 -26.97 1.57 0.87
CA SER A 115 -28.38 1.20 0.97
C SER A 115 -28.79 0.22 -0.12
N ALA A 116 -29.64 -0.71 0.24
CA ALA A 116 -30.19 -1.73 -0.66
C ALA A 116 -31.21 -1.19 -1.67
N ASP A 117 -31.76 -0.01 -1.42
CA ASP A 117 -32.72 0.67 -2.29
C ASP A 117 -32.06 1.60 -3.32
N GLY A 118 -30.72 1.67 -3.34
CA GLY A 118 -29.96 2.55 -4.23
C GLY A 118 -29.91 4.00 -3.76
N ALA A 119 -30.52 4.34 -2.62
CA ALA A 119 -30.49 5.69 -2.05
C ALA A 119 -29.32 5.89 -1.08
N SER A 120 -28.15 5.38 -1.43
CA SER A 120 -26.94 5.59 -0.64
C SER A 120 -26.53 7.06 -0.69
N ALA A 121 -26.23 7.63 0.48
CA ALA A 121 -25.72 9.00 0.54
C ALA A 121 -24.36 9.10 -0.15
N PRO A 122 -24.11 10.11 -0.98
CA PRO A 122 -22.80 10.34 -1.54
C PRO A 122 -21.80 10.72 -0.43
N PHE A 123 -20.54 10.32 -0.59
CA PHE A 123 -19.48 10.67 0.35
C PHE A 123 -18.13 10.84 -0.34
N ASP A 124 -17.27 11.60 0.29
CA ASP A 124 -15.89 11.81 -0.12
C ASP A 124 -14.96 11.32 1.01
N LEU A 125 -14.01 10.45 0.67
CA LEU A 125 -12.96 10.01 1.58
C LEU A 125 -11.62 10.60 1.16
N ARG A 126 -10.98 11.28 2.06
CA ARG A 126 -9.60 11.74 1.88
C ARG A 126 -8.65 10.67 2.39
N LEU A 127 -7.79 10.17 1.52
CA LEU A 127 -6.82 9.11 1.78
C LEU A 127 -5.42 9.69 1.59
N ALA A 128 -4.55 9.55 2.57
CA ALA A 128 -3.20 10.07 2.51
C ALA A 128 -2.16 8.99 2.84
N SER A 129 -1.08 8.95 2.08
CA SER A 129 0.08 8.11 2.33
C SER A 129 1.34 8.74 1.76
N ALA A 130 2.45 8.72 2.52
CA ALA A 130 3.78 9.11 2.07
C ALA A 130 3.85 10.44 1.28
N GLY A 131 3.04 11.43 1.67
CA GLY A 131 3.01 12.75 1.00
C GLY A 131 2.06 12.85 -0.19
N GLN A 132 1.43 11.77 -0.60
CA GLN A 132 0.35 11.78 -1.60
C GLN A 132 -1.02 11.84 -0.92
N THR A 133 -1.94 12.54 -1.56
CA THR A 133 -3.34 12.60 -1.16
C THR A 133 -4.21 12.25 -2.35
N LEU A 134 -5.11 11.28 -2.16
CA LEU A 134 -6.13 10.90 -3.12
C LEU A 134 -7.50 11.03 -2.48
N PHE A 135 -8.49 11.31 -3.30
CA PHE A 135 -9.89 11.40 -2.89
C PHE A 135 -10.65 10.25 -3.52
N LEU A 136 -11.37 9.50 -2.70
CA LEU A 136 -12.32 8.52 -3.15
C LEU A 136 -13.70 9.15 -3.02
N ARG A 137 -14.32 9.45 -4.15
CA ARG A 137 -15.67 10.01 -4.23
C ARG A 137 -16.66 8.93 -4.59
N PHE A 138 -17.70 8.80 -3.80
CA PHE A 138 -18.83 7.91 -4.05
C PHE A 138 -20.07 8.75 -4.33
N ASP A 139 -20.70 8.55 -5.47
CA ASP A 139 -21.86 9.34 -5.94
C ASP A 139 -23.23 8.75 -5.52
N GLY A 140 -23.22 7.70 -4.70
CA GLY A 140 -24.39 6.93 -4.30
C GLY A 140 -24.52 5.58 -5.00
N LEU A 141 -23.81 5.39 -6.15
CA LEU A 141 -23.80 4.16 -6.92
C LEU A 141 -22.40 3.66 -7.19
N LYS A 142 -21.48 4.54 -7.56
CA LYS A 142 -20.11 4.20 -7.97
C LYS A 142 -19.08 5.02 -7.23
N ALA A 143 -17.97 4.39 -6.94
CA ALA A 143 -16.81 5.05 -6.38
C ALA A 143 -15.78 5.35 -7.48
N ARG A 144 -15.18 6.54 -7.42
CA ARG A 144 -14.11 7.01 -8.31
C ARG A 144 -12.96 7.55 -7.49
N VAL A 145 -11.76 7.48 -8.07
CA VAL A 145 -10.56 8.04 -7.44
C VAL A 145 -10.18 9.32 -8.19
N GLU A 146 -9.99 10.39 -7.44
CA GLU A 146 -9.60 11.70 -7.95
C GLU A 146 -8.36 12.19 -7.21
N THR A 147 -7.51 12.95 -7.91
CA THR A 147 -6.28 13.52 -7.34
C THR A 147 -6.51 14.90 -6.71
N THR A 148 -7.65 15.51 -7.04
CA THR A 148 -8.03 16.85 -6.54
C THR A 148 -9.47 16.79 -6.06
N PRO A 149 -9.84 17.52 -5.00
CA PRO A 149 -11.21 17.54 -4.46
C PRO A 149 -12.19 18.21 -5.40
#